data_b69f5ce5e2fcbbb4fe9c3440b496c1f6
#
_entry.id   b69f5ce5e2fcbbb4fe9c3440b496c1f6
#
_cell.length_a   1.000
_cell.length_b   1.000
_cell.length_c   1.000
_cell.angle_alpha   90.00
_cell.angle_beta   90.00
_cell.angle_gamma   90.00
#
_symmetry.space_group_name_H-M   'P 1'
#
loop_
_entity.id
_entity.type
_entity.pdbx_description
1 polymer ?
#
loop_
_entity_poly.entity_id
_entity_poly.type
_entity_poly.pdbx_seq_one_letter_code
_entity_poly.pdbx_strand_id
1 'polypeptide(L)'
;TIVDYNSGNISSVINSFNEVAKDKINIEVTSDLKKIKSSDKVILPGQGSFKNCVDALNSINGLVDTLNEFAINNKKPLLGICVGLQMFADIGYEEIETKGLGWISGAVTKIDNQNGKYKLPHIGWNQINIIKNSRIFKDIENNSHMYFVHSYEFIPEDKNVISATTD
;
A
#
# COMPACT_ATOMS: atom_id res chain seq x y z
N THR A 1 -1.03 -14.16 -2.55
CA THR A 1 -0.84 -13.74 -3.96
C THR A 1 -0.36 -12.31 -4.02
N ILE A 2 0.65 -12.04 -4.84
CA ILE A 2 1.12 -10.70 -5.20
C ILE A 2 0.49 -10.35 -6.55
N VAL A 3 -0.23 -9.23 -6.61
CA VAL A 3 -0.87 -8.76 -7.85
C VAL A 3 0.19 -8.19 -8.79
N ASP A 4 0.29 -8.77 -9.98
CA ASP A 4 1.13 -8.26 -11.06
C ASP A 4 0.28 -7.42 -12.03
N TYR A 5 0.44 -6.11 -11.95
CA TYR A 5 -0.21 -5.14 -12.84
C TYR A 5 0.81 -4.18 -13.47
N ASN A 6 2.04 -4.68 -13.71
CA ASN A 6 3.16 -3.94 -14.26
C ASN A 6 3.60 -2.74 -13.39
N SER A 7 3.38 -2.79 -12.09
CA SER A 7 3.85 -1.76 -11.13
C SER A 7 4.32 -2.41 -9.83
N GLY A 8 5.29 -1.78 -9.20
CA GLY A 8 5.88 -2.24 -7.95
C GLY A 8 7.14 -3.10 -8.14
N ASN A 9 7.97 -3.12 -7.09
CA ASN A 9 9.17 -3.96 -7.07
C ASN A 9 8.81 -5.37 -6.56
N ILE A 10 8.20 -6.17 -7.44
CA ILE A 10 7.70 -7.52 -7.12
C ILE A 10 8.82 -8.42 -6.58
N SER A 11 10.01 -8.37 -7.17
CA SER A 11 11.14 -9.21 -6.75
C SER A 11 11.54 -8.94 -5.30
N SER A 12 11.60 -7.69 -4.89
CA SER A 12 11.90 -7.31 -3.49
C SER A 12 10.79 -7.78 -2.54
N VAL A 13 9.53 -7.69 -2.95
CA VAL A 13 8.39 -8.18 -2.15
C VAL A 13 8.49 -9.70 -1.96
N ILE A 14 8.74 -10.46 -3.02
CA ILE A 14 8.93 -11.93 -2.95
C ILE A 14 10.07 -12.28 -1.98
N ASN A 15 11.24 -11.65 -2.16
CA ASN A 15 12.41 -11.91 -1.32
C ASN A 15 12.12 -11.63 0.16
N SER A 16 11.46 -10.53 0.46
CA SER A 16 11.07 -10.19 1.84
C SER A 16 10.13 -11.22 2.45
N PHE A 17 9.13 -11.68 1.70
CA PHE A 17 8.20 -12.71 2.19
C PHE A 17 8.88 -14.07 2.37
N ASN A 18 9.75 -14.47 1.44
CA ASN A 18 10.52 -15.72 1.56
C ASN A 18 11.41 -15.72 2.79
N GLU A 19 12.10 -14.62 3.06
CA GLU A 19 12.95 -14.46 4.24
C GLU A 19 12.16 -14.61 5.55
N VAL A 20 10.99 -13.96 5.63
CA VAL A 20 10.17 -13.99 6.85
C VAL A 20 9.40 -15.31 7.00
N ALA A 21 8.88 -15.84 5.91
CA ALA A 21 7.99 -17.00 5.96
C ALA A 21 8.74 -18.36 6.04
N LYS A 22 10.00 -18.41 5.62
CA LYS A 22 10.84 -19.62 5.68
C LYS A 22 10.09 -20.86 5.17
N ASP A 23 9.61 -20.79 3.93
CA ASP A 23 8.86 -21.85 3.23
C ASP A 23 7.49 -22.25 3.84
N LYS A 24 6.97 -21.47 4.77
CA LYS A 24 5.65 -21.74 5.38
C LYS A 24 4.46 -21.24 4.55
N ILE A 25 4.71 -20.50 3.48
CA ILE A 25 3.68 -19.94 2.62
C ILE A 25 3.99 -20.23 1.16
N ASN A 26 2.94 -20.32 0.35
CA ASN A 26 3.07 -20.35 -1.10
C ASN A 26 2.86 -18.93 -1.64
N ILE A 27 3.85 -18.41 -2.38
CA ILE A 27 3.79 -17.07 -2.98
C ILE A 27 3.53 -17.25 -4.48
N GLU A 28 2.43 -16.71 -4.94
CA GLU A 28 2.09 -16.65 -6.35
C GLU A 28 2.04 -15.19 -6.83
N VAL A 29 2.69 -14.91 -7.96
CA VAL A 29 2.64 -13.62 -8.66
C VAL A 29 1.74 -13.79 -9.87
N THR A 30 0.67 -13.00 -9.97
CA THR A 30 -0.29 -13.19 -11.05
C THR A 30 -1.17 -11.96 -11.26
N SER A 31 -1.65 -11.81 -12.51
CA SER A 31 -2.78 -10.94 -12.89
C SER A 31 -4.06 -11.74 -13.17
N ASP A 32 -4.04 -13.08 -13.02
CA ASP A 32 -5.23 -13.92 -13.22
C ASP A 32 -6.27 -13.67 -12.12
N LEU A 33 -7.43 -13.18 -12.54
CA LEU A 33 -8.52 -12.80 -11.63
C LEU A 33 -9.05 -13.99 -10.81
N LYS A 34 -9.06 -15.20 -11.38
CA LYS A 34 -9.54 -16.40 -10.67
C LYS A 34 -8.58 -16.77 -9.54
N LYS A 35 -7.28 -16.69 -9.81
CA LYS A 35 -6.24 -16.96 -8.82
C LYS A 35 -6.26 -15.93 -7.69
N ILE A 36 -6.44 -14.63 -8.02
CA ILE A 36 -6.60 -13.57 -7.03
C ILE A 36 -7.83 -13.84 -6.14
N LYS A 37 -8.99 -14.15 -6.72
CA LYS A 37 -10.22 -14.46 -5.96
C LYS A 37 -10.06 -15.65 -5.02
N SER A 38 -9.34 -16.68 -5.44
CA SER A 38 -9.13 -17.91 -4.65
C SER A 38 -8.05 -17.79 -3.57
N SER A 39 -7.26 -16.71 -3.58
CA SER A 39 -6.16 -16.50 -2.63
C SER A 39 -6.65 -16.36 -1.18
N ASP A 40 -5.80 -16.73 -0.24
CA ASP A 40 -6.03 -16.48 1.19
C ASP A 40 -5.77 -15.01 1.56
N LYS A 41 -4.69 -14.46 0.98
CA LYS A 41 -4.25 -13.07 1.19
C LYS A 41 -3.72 -12.49 -0.10
N VAL A 42 -3.91 -11.18 -0.28
CA VAL A 42 -3.45 -10.45 -1.46
C VAL A 42 -2.49 -9.34 -1.04
N ILE A 43 -1.44 -9.16 -1.83
CA ILE A 43 -0.50 -8.03 -1.74
C ILE A 43 -0.69 -7.17 -2.99
N LEU A 44 -0.93 -5.89 -2.79
CA LEU A 44 -0.97 -4.88 -3.83
C LEU A 44 0.26 -3.98 -3.71
N PRO A 45 1.37 -4.29 -4.42
CA PRO A 45 2.52 -3.41 -4.44
C PRO A 45 2.22 -2.17 -5.28
N GLY A 46 3.00 -1.10 -5.12
CA GLY A 46 2.93 0.07 -5.99
C GLY A 46 4.23 0.84 -5.96
N GLN A 47 4.69 1.31 -7.13
CA GLN A 47 5.90 2.10 -7.28
C GLN A 47 5.72 3.12 -8.40
N GLY A 48 6.31 4.29 -8.23
CA GLY A 48 6.17 5.40 -9.17
C GLY A 48 5.09 6.37 -8.72
N SER A 49 4.42 7.05 -9.65
CA SER A 49 3.38 8.02 -9.29
C SER A 49 2.02 7.35 -9.04
N PHE A 50 1.20 8.02 -8.24
CA PHE A 50 -0.16 7.59 -7.92
C PHE A 50 -0.97 7.30 -9.18
N LYS A 51 -0.96 8.26 -10.13
CA LYS A 51 -1.68 8.13 -11.40
C LYS A 51 -1.23 6.91 -12.21
N ASN A 52 0.07 6.71 -12.35
CA ASN A 52 0.60 5.59 -13.14
C ASN A 52 0.19 4.25 -12.55
N CYS A 53 0.18 4.12 -11.22
CA CYS A 53 -0.29 2.91 -10.55
C CYS A 53 -1.79 2.66 -10.76
N VAL A 54 -2.61 3.71 -10.64
CA VAL A 54 -4.05 3.61 -10.87
C VAL A 54 -4.37 3.25 -12.33
N ASP A 55 -3.70 3.89 -13.28
CA ASP A 55 -3.88 3.61 -14.72
C ASP A 55 -3.47 2.18 -15.05
N ALA A 56 -2.33 1.72 -14.53
CA ALA A 56 -1.86 0.35 -14.73
C ALA A 56 -2.86 -0.68 -14.16
N LEU A 57 -3.40 -0.41 -12.95
CA LEU A 57 -4.40 -1.27 -12.34
C LEU A 57 -5.68 -1.34 -13.18
N ASN A 58 -6.16 -0.19 -13.67
CA ASN A 58 -7.36 -0.10 -14.49
C ASN A 58 -7.16 -0.67 -15.91
N SER A 59 -5.94 -0.78 -16.39
CA SER A 59 -5.64 -1.37 -17.71
C SER A 59 -5.98 -2.86 -17.80
N ILE A 60 -6.06 -3.55 -16.66
CA ILE A 60 -6.42 -4.97 -16.60
C ILE A 60 -7.93 -5.07 -16.34
N ASN A 61 -8.67 -5.43 -17.38
CA ASN A 61 -10.12 -5.51 -17.31
C ASN A 61 -10.61 -6.43 -16.18
N GLY A 62 -11.45 -5.92 -15.28
CA GLY A 62 -12.04 -6.64 -14.16
C GLY A 62 -11.11 -6.80 -12.95
N LEU A 63 -9.87 -6.30 -12.97
CA LEU A 63 -8.96 -6.43 -11.82
C LEU A 63 -9.44 -5.61 -10.63
N VAL A 64 -9.84 -4.36 -10.82
CA VAL A 64 -10.36 -3.50 -9.75
C VAL A 64 -11.62 -4.12 -9.12
N ASP A 65 -12.54 -4.62 -9.93
CA ASP A 65 -13.75 -5.30 -9.43
C ASP A 65 -13.41 -6.55 -8.62
N THR A 66 -12.40 -7.30 -9.08
CA THR A 66 -11.90 -8.50 -8.38
C THR A 66 -11.31 -8.15 -7.02
N LEU A 67 -10.52 -7.08 -6.95
CA LEU A 67 -9.94 -6.60 -5.70
C LEU A 67 -11.01 -6.04 -4.75
N ASN A 68 -12.01 -5.32 -5.28
CA ASN A 68 -13.17 -4.87 -4.51
C ASN A 68 -13.94 -6.05 -3.91
N GLU A 69 -14.23 -7.06 -4.73
CA GLU A 69 -14.89 -8.28 -4.24
C GLU A 69 -14.06 -8.97 -3.16
N PHE A 70 -12.75 -9.07 -3.36
CA PHE A 70 -11.83 -9.73 -2.41
C PHE A 70 -11.75 -8.99 -1.07
N ALA A 71 -11.40 -7.69 -1.11
CA ALA A 71 -11.05 -6.94 0.08
C ALA A 71 -12.28 -6.35 0.79
N ILE A 72 -13.24 -5.81 0.05
CA ILE A 72 -14.37 -5.06 0.61
C ILE A 72 -15.57 -5.98 0.87
N ASN A 73 -16.01 -6.73 -0.14
CA ASN A 73 -17.19 -7.57 -0.01
C ASN A 73 -16.92 -8.81 0.82
N ASN A 74 -15.84 -9.53 0.52
CA ASN A 74 -15.46 -10.77 1.20
C ASN A 74 -14.59 -10.53 2.44
N LYS A 75 -14.14 -9.31 2.69
CA LYS A 75 -13.31 -8.91 3.84
C LYS A 75 -12.06 -9.77 4.03
N LYS A 76 -11.49 -10.24 2.93
CA LYS A 76 -10.23 -10.99 2.96
C LYS A 76 -9.03 -10.05 3.15
N PRO A 77 -7.94 -10.51 3.78
CA PRO A 77 -6.78 -9.69 4.04
C PRO A 77 -6.08 -9.22 2.75
N LEU A 78 -5.96 -7.92 2.59
CA LEU A 78 -5.21 -7.28 1.51
C LEU A 78 -4.23 -6.27 2.10
N LEU A 79 -2.97 -6.34 1.68
CA LEU A 79 -1.91 -5.42 2.10
C LEU A 79 -1.49 -4.55 0.91
N GLY A 80 -1.68 -3.23 1.03
CA GLY A 80 -1.07 -2.27 0.11
C GLY A 80 0.34 -1.90 0.57
N ILE A 81 1.29 -1.85 -0.36
CA ILE A 81 2.67 -1.43 -0.09
C ILE A 81 2.97 -0.16 -0.86
N CYS A 82 3.42 0.90 -0.16
CA CYS A 82 3.76 2.20 -0.70
C CYS A 82 2.58 2.79 -1.50
N VAL A 83 2.74 3.08 -2.79
CA VAL A 83 1.65 3.58 -3.65
C VAL A 83 0.46 2.61 -3.67
N GLY A 84 0.70 1.30 -3.50
CA GLY A 84 -0.36 0.31 -3.35
C GLY A 84 -1.31 0.59 -2.19
N LEU A 85 -0.79 1.08 -1.05
CA LEU A 85 -1.61 1.57 0.06
C LEU A 85 -2.27 2.91 -0.28
N GLN A 86 -1.53 3.82 -0.90
CA GLN A 86 -2.07 5.13 -1.26
C GLN A 86 -3.29 5.03 -2.17
N MET A 87 -3.32 4.07 -3.10
CA MET A 87 -4.47 3.86 -3.99
C MET A 87 -5.78 3.52 -3.26
N PHE A 88 -5.75 3.17 -1.96
CA PHE A 88 -6.98 2.95 -1.19
C PHE A 88 -7.77 4.24 -0.93
N ALA A 89 -7.14 5.41 -1.06
CA ALA A 89 -7.78 6.72 -0.92
C ALA A 89 -8.88 6.94 -1.98
N ASP A 90 -9.72 7.94 -1.72
CA ASP A 90 -10.69 8.40 -2.73
C ASP A 90 -9.99 9.08 -3.90
N ILE A 91 -8.91 9.84 -3.61
CA ILE A 91 -8.27 10.71 -4.57
C ILE A 91 -6.79 10.92 -4.26
N GLY A 92 -5.97 11.09 -5.28
CA GLY A 92 -4.57 11.51 -5.17
C GLY A 92 -4.29 12.78 -5.96
N TYR A 93 -3.46 13.66 -5.41
CA TYR A 93 -3.09 14.95 -5.99
C TYR A 93 -1.63 14.99 -6.46
N GLU A 94 -1.06 13.85 -6.80
CA GLU A 94 0.26 13.79 -7.42
C GLU A 94 0.15 14.05 -8.93
N GLU A 95 0.88 15.05 -9.42
CA GLU A 95 0.86 15.55 -10.79
C GLU A 95 -0.51 16.13 -11.21
N ILE A 96 -1.52 15.31 -11.26
CA ILE A 96 -2.92 15.69 -11.53
C ILE A 96 -3.86 14.99 -10.57
N GLU A 97 -5.04 15.57 -10.40
CA GLU A 97 -6.10 14.93 -9.64
C GLU A 97 -6.50 13.58 -10.26
N THR A 98 -6.36 12.51 -9.48
CA THR A 98 -6.61 11.15 -9.94
C THR A 98 -7.47 10.41 -8.92
N LYS A 99 -8.55 9.79 -9.36
CA LYS A 99 -9.44 8.99 -8.50
C LYS A 99 -8.74 7.69 -8.09
N GLY A 100 -8.74 7.38 -6.79
CA GLY A 100 -8.26 6.13 -6.24
C GLY A 100 -9.34 5.04 -6.20
N LEU A 101 -9.12 4.04 -5.35
CA LEU A 101 -10.06 2.91 -5.19
C LEU A 101 -11.25 3.24 -4.27
N GLY A 102 -11.13 4.29 -3.44
CA GLY A 102 -12.20 4.73 -2.54
C GLY A 102 -12.52 3.73 -1.42
N TRP A 103 -11.53 2.98 -0.96
CA TRP A 103 -11.73 1.99 0.12
C TRP A 103 -11.62 2.61 1.51
N ILE A 104 -10.88 3.68 1.63
CA ILE A 104 -10.70 4.44 2.86
C ILE A 104 -10.84 5.92 2.49
N SER A 105 -11.86 6.58 3.04
CA SER A 105 -12.09 8.01 2.76
C SER A 105 -10.90 8.86 3.12
N GLY A 106 -10.51 9.74 2.19
CA GLY A 106 -9.37 10.62 2.33
C GLY A 106 -8.61 10.83 1.04
N ALA A 107 -7.49 11.53 1.14
CA ALA A 107 -6.71 11.95 -0.01
C ALA A 107 -5.23 11.68 0.15
N VAL A 108 -4.55 11.46 -0.98
CA VAL A 108 -3.08 11.44 -1.06
C VAL A 108 -2.60 12.81 -1.49
N THR A 109 -1.86 13.48 -0.60
CA THR A 109 -1.37 14.85 -0.79
C THR A 109 0.13 14.92 -0.60
N LYS A 110 0.73 15.99 -1.11
CA LYS A 110 2.14 16.24 -0.86
C LYS A 110 2.38 16.52 0.62
N ILE A 111 3.42 15.90 1.18
CA ILE A 111 3.82 16.12 2.58
C ILE A 111 4.12 17.60 2.80
N ASP A 112 3.60 18.18 3.87
CA ASP A 112 3.92 19.55 4.27
C ASP A 112 5.37 19.62 4.78
N ASN A 113 6.24 20.24 4.00
CA ASN A 113 7.64 20.42 4.37
C ASN A 113 7.89 21.62 5.29
N GLN A 114 6.84 22.21 5.86
CA GLN A 114 6.90 23.36 6.77
C GLN A 114 7.77 24.49 6.20
N ASN A 115 7.45 24.94 5.00
CA ASN A 115 8.16 26.03 4.30
C ASN A 115 9.67 25.73 4.06
N GLY A 116 9.99 24.48 3.78
CA GLY A 116 11.36 24.06 3.47
C GLY A 116 12.20 23.65 4.68
N LYS A 117 11.60 23.60 5.87
CA LYS A 117 12.27 23.09 7.08
C LYS A 117 12.69 21.63 6.92
N TYR A 118 11.85 20.83 6.26
CA TYR A 118 12.12 19.44 5.96
C TYR A 118 12.38 19.23 4.48
N LYS A 119 13.35 18.37 4.16
CA LYS A 119 13.63 18.00 2.77
C LYS A 119 12.63 16.98 2.28
N LEU A 120 12.16 17.16 1.05
CA LEU A 120 11.40 16.15 0.32
C LEU A 120 12.20 15.65 -0.89
N PRO A 121 12.08 14.37 -1.24
CA PRO A 121 11.30 13.34 -0.56
C PRO A 121 11.82 12.98 0.84
N HIS A 122 10.94 12.46 1.72
CA HIS A 122 11.33 11.79 2.95
C HIS A 122 12.04 10.48 2.56
N ILE A 123 13.35 10.46 2.69
CA ILE A 123 14.20 9.31 2.33
C ILE A 123 15.08 8.93 3.52
N GLY A 124 14.99 7.67 3.93
CA GLY A 124 15.87 7.12 4.95
C GLY A 124 15.17 6.22 5.96
N TRP A 125 15.94 5.77 6.93
CA TRP A 125 15.45 5.02 8.07
C TRP A 125 14.89 5.99 9.11
N ASN A 126 13.64 5.79 9.49
CA ASN A 126 12.99 6.55 10.54
C ASN A 126 12.15 5.64 11.43
N GLN A 127 11.93 6.08 12.65
CA GLN A 127 11.15 5.33 13.64
C GLN A 127 9.66 5.44 13.34
N ILE A 128 8.93 4.34 13.58
CA ILE A 128 7.48 4.35 13.61
C ILE A 128 6.97 4.47 15.05
N ASN A 129 5.96 5.29 15.22
CA ASN A 129 5.20 5.37 16.46
C ASN A 129 3.90 4.57 16.29
N ILE A 130 3.83 3.39 16.92
CA ILE A 130 2.65 2.52 16.88
C ILE A 130 1.64 3.08 17.89
N ILE A 131 0.55 3.65 17.39
CA ILE A 131 -0.50 4.29 18.20
C ILE A 131 -1.70 3.38 18.45
N LYS A 132 -1.78 2.25 17.73
CA LYS A 132 -2.89 1.32 17.83
C LYS A 132 -2.41 -0.12 17.73
N ASN A 133 -2.85 -0.95 18.67
CA ASN A 133 -2.59 -2.38 18.58
C ASN A 133 -3.27 -2.98 17.33
N SER A 134 -2.48 -3.42 16.39
CA SER A 134 -2.93 -3.99 15.12
C SER A 134 -2.16 -5.27 14.81
N ARG A 135 -2.84 -6.23 14.18
CA ARG A 135 -2.21 -7.50 13.78
C ARG A 135 -1.02 -7.32 12.84
N ILE A 136 -0.98 -6.22 12.08
CA ILE A 136 0.13 -5.93 11.16
C ILE A 136 1.43 -5.63 11.91
N PHE A 137 1.34 -5.15 13.17
CA PHE A 137 2.49 -4.84 14.01
C PHE A 137 2.78 -5.92 15.07
N LYS A 138 2.17 -7.11 14.91
CA LYS A 138 2.50 -8.23 15.81
C LYS A 138 3.99 -8.53 15.70
N ASP A 139 4.65 -8.62 16.84
CA ASP A 139 6.10 -8.88 16.98
C ASP A 139 7.00 -7.74 16.41
N ILE A 140 6.43 -6.54 16.19
CA ILE A 140 7.16 -5.31 15.85
C ILE A 140 7.08 -4.37 17.04
N GLU A 141 8.24 -3.99 17.58
CA GLU A 141 8.33 -3.08 18.72
C GLU A 141 8.05 -1.63 18.29
N ASN A 142 7.48 -0.84 19.21
CA ASN A 142 7.36 0.59 18.98
C ASN A 142 8.76 1.22 18.83
N ASN A 143 8.88 2.25 18.02
CA ASN A 143 10.14 2.88 17.61
C ASN A 143 11.05 1.99 16.73
N SER A 144 10.56 0.88 16.22
CA SER A 144 11.26 0.14 15.16
C SER A 144 11.51 1.03 13.95
N HIS A 145 12.68 0.88 13.32
CA HIS A 145 13.02 1.66 12.14
C HIS A 145 12.46 1.02 10.87
N MET A 146 11.82 1.85 10.05
CA MET A 146 11.36 1.50 8.71
C MET A 146 12.06 2.39 7.69
N TYR A 147 12.26 1.89 6.48
CA TYR A 147 12.83 2.69 5.40
C TYR A 147 11.73 3.41 4.63
N PHE A 148 11.83 4.72 4.56
CA PHE A 148 10.89 5.58 3.85
C PHE A 148 11.50 6.11 2.56
N VAL A 149 10.67 6.27 1.52
CA VAL A 149 11.02 6.94 0.27
C VAL A 149 9.74 7.47 -0.38
N HIS A 150 9.30 8.67 0.02
CA HIS A 150 8.07 9.25 -0.47
C HIS A 150 8.02 10.77 -0.32
N SER A 151 7.25 11.43 -1.20
CA SER A 151 6.94 12.86 -1.14
C SER A 151 5.46 13.13 -0.87
N TYR A 152 4.64 12.08 -0.95
CA TYR A 152 3.19 12.15 -0.75
C TYR A 152 2.79 11.22 0.37
N GLU A 153 1.76 11.60 1.09
CA GLU A 153 1.19 10.84 2.20
C GLU A 153 -0.32 10.66 2.04
N PHE A 154 -0.85 9.58 2.57
CA PHE A 154 -2.27 9.35 2.64
C PHE A 154 -2.83 9.96 3.93
N ILE A 155 -3.72 10.93 3.77
CA ILE A 155 -4.43 11.59 4.88
C ILE A 155 -5.87 11.05 4.91
N PRO A 156 -6.18 10.07 5.77
CA PRO A 156 -7.54 9.58 5.92
C PRO A 156 -8.41 10.59 6.66
N GLU A 157 -9.70 10.65 6.31
CA GLU A 157 -10.69 11.47 7.03
C GLU A 157 -10.92 10.94 8.44
N ASP A 158 -11.13 9.62 8.58
CA ASP A 158 -11.21 8.96 9.88
C ASP A 158 -9.81 8.63 10.41
N LYS A 159 -9.36 9.39 11.39
CA LYS A 159 -8.06 9.16 12.03
C LYS A 159 -7.96 7.83 12.78
N ASN A 160 -9.10 7.20 13.10
CA ASN A 160 -9.10 5.89 13.76
C ASN A 160 -8.59 4.75 12.90
N VAL A 161 -8.45 4.93 11.59
CA VAL A 161 -7.84 3.90 10.71
C VAL A 161 -6.31 3.92 10.78
N ILE A 162 -5.71 4.99 11.31
CA ILE A 162 -4.25 5.09 11.45
C ILE A 162 -3.80 4.18 12.59
N SER A 163 -2.81 3.35 12.33
CA SER A 163 -2.26 2.42 13.31
C SER A 163 -0.83 2.76 13.73
N ALA A 164 -0.10 3.48 12.89
CA ALA A 164 1.22 4.02 13.21
C ALA A 164 1.48 5.32 12.43
N THR A 165 2.40 6.12 12.95
CA THR A 165 2.89 7.36 12.33
C THR A 165 4.41 7.38 12.33
N THR A 166 4.99 8.30 11.59
CA THR A 166 6.42 8.66 11.64
C THR A 166 6.55 10.17 11.61
N ASP A 167 7.59 10.73 12.21
CA ASP A 167 7.88 12.17 12.23
C ASP A 167 8.68 12.60 10.98
#